data_0d5e1a6c3528cd56b7dc461b748be90f
#
_entry.id   0d5e1a6c3528cd56b7dc461b748be90f
#
_cell.length_a   1.000
_cell.length_b   1.000
_cell.length_c   1.000
_cell.angle_alpha   90.00
_cell.angle_beta   90.00
_cell.angle_gamma   90.00
#
_symmetry.space_group_name_H-M   'P 1'
#
loop_
_entity.id
_entity.type
_entity.pdbx_description
1 polymer ?
#
loop_
_entity_poly.entity_id
_entity_poly.type
_entity_poly.pdbx_seq_one_letter_code
_entity_poly.pdbx_strand_id
1 'polypeptide(L)'
;MNNDELHTVFSKWNKGVLQSYLIEITADIFTQKDEFTDSRLIDKILDGAKQNYTGAWTSEDALTLQVPFPVIDIAVSMRDLSAYKKEREAAQQKLEGPEIKLAGDRDELVKGIGQALYFSIITAYAQGMALLQVASKEYKYDLNLENIAAIWRGGCIIRSAFLNKIYE
;
A
#
# COMPACT_ATOMS: atom_id res chain seq x y z
N MET A 1 17.59 6.60 6.28
CA MET A 1 16.69 7.45 7.10
C MET A 1 16.46 6.74 8.41
N ASN A 2 16.47 7.49 9.52
CA ASN A 2 16.05 6.96 10.81
C ASN A 2 14.52 7.09 10.99
N ASN A 3 13.96 6.56 12.09
CA ASN A 3 12.52 6.55 12.33
C ASN A 3 11.91 7.96 12.45
N ASP A 4 12.63 8.93 13.04
CA ASP A 4 12.13 10.31 13.16
C ASP A 4 12.10 11.04 11.81
N GLU A 5 13.07 10.76 10.93
CA GLU A 5 13.05 11.26 9.56
C GLU A 5 11.92 10.64 8.75
N LEU A 6 11.65 9.32 8.90
CA LEU A 6 10.54 8.64 8.26
C LEU A 6 9.20 9.20 8.75
N HIS A 7 9.02 9.37 10.07
CA HIS A 7 7.85 10.06 10.62
C HIS A 7 7.62 11.43 9.96
N THR A 8 8.68 12.22 9.83
CA THR A 8 8.60 13.56 9.22
C THR A 8 8.15 13.50 7.77
N VAL A 9 8.68 12.56 6.98
CA VAL A 9 8.29 12.38 5.57
C VAL A 9 6.83 11.97 5.44
N PHE A 10 6.39 10.93 6.17
CA PHE A 10 5.00 10.48 6.10
C PHE A 10 4.01 11.52 6.64
N SER A 11 4.37 12.24 7.71
CA SER A 11 3.57 13.37 8.22
C SER A 11 3.41 14.49 7.20
N LYS A 12 4.48 14.80 6.43
CA LYS A 12 4.41 15.77 5.33
C LYS A 12 3.54 15.26 4.18
N TRP A 13 3.68 14.00 3.80
CA TRP A 13 2.85 13.39 2.76
C TRP A 13 1.37 13.38 3.14
N ASN A 14 1.05 13.15 4.41
CA ASN A 14 -0.35 13.16 4.89
C ASN A 14 -1.01 14.54 4.90
N LYS A 15 -0.24 15.62 4.72
CA LYS A 15 -0.75 16.98 4.55
C LYS A 15 -0.95 17.39 3.08
N GLY A 16 -0.68 16.48 2.15
CA GLY A 16 -0.74 16.70 0.71
C GLY A 16 -1.66 15.72 -0.02
N VAL A 17 -1.35 15.46 -1.28
CA VAL A 17 -2.13 14.58 -2.16
C VAL A 17 -2.20 13.11 -1.71
N LEU A 18 -1.27 12.70 -0.84
CA LEU A 18 -1.22 11.37 -0.23
C LEU A 18 -2.04 11.25 1.06
N GLN A 19 -2.77 12.28 1.45
CA GLN A 19 -3.57 12.27 2.67
C GLN A 19 -4.51 11.06 2.70
N SER A 20 -4.26 10.17 3.66
CA SER A 20 -5.01 8.94 3.83
C SER A 20 -4.78 8.34 5.21
N TYR A 21 -5.69 7.48 5.64
CA TYR A 21 -5.55 6.76 6.90
C TYR A 21 -4.26 5.93 6.96
N LEU A 22 -3.90 5.23 5.88
CA LEU A 22 -2.69 4.41 5.88
C LEU A 22 -1.41 5.25 5.99
N ILE A 23 -1.35 6.41 5.36
CA ILE A 23 -0.21 7.33 5.50
C ILE A 23 -0.16 7.92 6.91
N GLU A 24 -1.31 8.27 7.50
CA GLU A 24 -1.41 8.76 8.87
C GLU A 24 -0.84 7.75 9.87
N ILE A 25 -1.38 6.54 9.90
CA ILE A 25 -0.93 5.50 10.83
C ILE A 25 0.53 5.08 10.58
N THR A 26 1.01 5.15 9.33
CA THR A 26 2.42 4.90 9.03
C THR A 26 3.31 5.96 9.66
N ALA A 27 2.94 7.23 9.63
CA ALA A 27 3.67 8.28 10.32
C ALA A 27 3.71 8.01 11.84
N ASP A 28 2.57 7.63 12.43
CA ASP A 28 2.45 7.40 13.86
C ASP A 28 3.27 6.20 14.34
N ILE A 29 3.29 5.11 13.58
CA ILE A 29 4.05 3.88 13.91
C ILE A 29 5.53 4.19 14.13
N PHE A 30 6.13 5.08 13.36
CA PHE A 30 7.56 5.43 13.53
C PHE A 30 7.86 6.15 14.85
N THR A 31 6.88 6.71 15.52
CA THR A 31 7.05 7.37 16.83
C THR A 31 6.80 6.44 18.02
N GLN A 32 6.17 5.29 17.82
CA GLN A 32 5.79 4.39 18.89
C GLN A 32 7.04 3.76 19.53
N LYS A 33 7.12 3.82 20.87
CA LYS A 33 8.16 3.17 21.65
C LYS A 33 7.76 1.72 21.93
N ASP A 34 8.76 0.86 21.95
CA ASP A 34 8.59 -0.49 22.46
C ASP A 34 8.43 -0.46 24.00
N GLU A 35 7.51 -1.25 24.52
CA GLU A 35 7.22 -1.29 25.96
C GLU A 35 8.32 -1.99 26.78
N PHE A 36 9.12 -2.83 26.14
CA PHE A 36 10.09 -3.70 26.78
C PHE A 36 11.55 -3.26 26.56
N THR A 37 11.80 -2.34 25.64
CA THR A 37 13.14 -1.86 25.30
C THR A 37 13.16 -0.36 25.02
N ASP A 38 14.35 0.24 24.95
CA ASP A 38 14.51 1.66 24.55
C ASP A 38 14.39 1.90 23.03
N SER A 39 14.03 0.86 22.27
CA SER A 39 13.91 0.93 20.80
C SER A 39 12.54 1.46 20.35
N ARG A 40 12.42 1.79 19.07
CA ARG A 40 11.10 1.97 18.45
C ARG A 40 10.42 0.62 18.24
N LEU A 41 9.11 0.57 18.43
CA LEU A 41 8.31 -0.66 18.27
C LEU A 41 8.46 -1.22 16.85
N ILE A 42 8.50 -0.36 15.83
CA ILE A 42 8.64 -0.78 14.43
C ILE A 42 9.91 -1.62 14.19
N ASP A 43 10.99 -1.35 14.92
CA ASP A 43 12.26 -2.09 14.79
C ASP A 43 12.18 -3.52 15.39
N LYS A 44 11.09 -3.84 16.10
CA LYS A 44 10.82 -5.15 16.69
C LYS A 44 9.78 -5.96 15.95
N ILE A 45 9.07 -5.36 15.01
CA ILE A 45 8.01 -6.02 14.23
C ILE A 45 8.65 -6.90 13.15
N LEU A 46 8.15 -8.12 13.03
CA LEU A 46 8.56 -9.05 11.98
C LEU A 46 8.18 -8.50 10.60
N ASP A 47 9.10 -8.55 9.65
CA ASP A 47 8.92 -8.14 8.25
C ASP A 47 8.21 -9.21 7.38
N GLY A 48 7.28 -9.93 7.96
CA GLY A 48 6.48 -10.96 7.31
C GLY A 48 5.00 -10.75 7.56
N ALA A 49 4.18 -10.87 6.53
CA ALA A 49 2.73 -10.75 6.65
C ALA A 49 2.03 -11.98 6.07
N LYS A 50 1.01 -12.48 6.77
CA LYS A 50 0.14 -13.54 6.26
C LYS A 50 -1.07 -12.95 5.53
N GLN A 51 -1.61 -13.71 4.61
CA GLN A 51 -2.86 -13.39 3.93
C GLN A 51 -4.06 -13.56 4.86
N ASN A 52 -5.06 -12.68 4.70
CA ASN A 52 -6.41 -12.86 5.23
C ASN A 52 -7.41 -13.25 4.13
N TYR A 53 -6.90 -13.74 3.00
CA TYR A 53 -7.59 -14.24 1.82
C TYR A 53 -8.37 -13.22 0.97
N THR A 54 -8.78 -12.07 1.49
CA THR A 54 -9.56 -11.08 0.72
C THR A 54 -8.82 -10.57 -0.51
N GLY A 55 -7.49 -10.37 -0.43
CA GLY A 55 -6.65 -10.03 -1.57
C GLY A 55 -6.62 -11.13 -2.63
N ALA A 56 -6.43 -12.38 -2.22
CA ALA A 56 -6.43 -13.54 -3.12
C ALA A 56 -7.78 -13.68 -3.83
N TRP A 57 -8.90 -13.63 -3.11
CA TRP A 57 -10.24 -13.67 -3.72
C TRP A 57 -10.46 -12.55 -4.73
N THR A 58 -9.97 -11.35 -4.44
CA THR A 58 -10.08 -10.23 -5.38
C THR A 58 -9.29 -10.49 -6.67
N SER A 59 -8.08 -11.04 -6.58
CA SER A 59 -7.29 -11.43 -7.74
C SER A 59 -7.94 -12.57 -8.54
N GLU A 60 -8.50 -13.58 -7.87
CA GLU A 60 -9.23 -14.69 -8.50
C GLU A 60 -10.45 -14.20 -9.27
N ASP A 61 -11.24 -13.31 -8.67
CA ASP A 61 -12.43 -12.74 -9.32
C ASP A 61 -12.05 -11.84 -10.49
N ALA A 62 -11.00 -11.02 -10.36
CA ALA A 62 -10.47 -10.20 -11.44
C ALA A 62 -10.02 -11.04 -12.65
N LEU A 63 -9.35 -12.18 -12.42
CA LEU A 63 -8.96 -13.12 -13.47
C LEU A 63 -10.19 -13.76 -14.12
N THR A 64 -11.18 -14.19 -13.33
CA THR A 64 -12.43 -14.78 -13.80
C THR A 64 -13.21 -13.81 -14.68
N LEU A 65 -13.27 -12.56 -14.27
CA LEU A 65 -13.96 -11.48 -14.99
C LEU A 65 -13.11 -10.84 -16.10
N GLN A 66 -11.88 -11.31 -16.31
CA GLN A 66 -10.93 -10.80 -17.30
C GLN A 66 -10.64 -9.29 -17.14
N VAL A 67 -10.60 -8.81 -15.90
CA VAL A 67 -10.24 -7.43 -15.57
C VAL A 67 -8.75 -7.35 -15.23
N PRO A 68 -7.96 -6.50 -15.93
CA PRO A 68 -6.54 -6.30 -15.57
C PRO A 68 -6.39 -5.71 -14.18
N PHE A 69 -5.65 -6.42 -13.29
CA PHE A 69 -5.53 -6.06 -11.88
C PHE A 69 -4.07 -6.05 -11.34
N PRO A 70 -3.08 -5.67 -12.15
CA PRO A 70 -1.66 -5.92 -11.86
C PRO A 70 -1.14 -5.27 -10.57
N VAL A 71 -1.63 -4.10 -10.16
CA VAL A 71 -1.15 -3.45 -8.93
C VAL A 71 -1.56 -4.25 -7.70
N ILE A 72 -2.76 -4.76 -7.67
CA ILE A 72 -3.27 -5.56 -6.54
C ILE A 72 -2.64 -6.97 -6.57
N ASP A 73 -2.53 -7.58 -7.74
CA ASP A 73 -1.91 -8.90 -7.90
C ASP A 73 -0.46 -8.89 -7.42
N ILE A 74 0.31 -7.86 -7.76
CA ILE A 74 1.67 -7.68 -7.25
C ILE A 74 1.68 -7.47 -5.74
N ALA A 75 0.76 -6.69 -5.19
CA ALA A 75 0.67 -6.48 -3.74
C ALA A 75 0.38 -7.80 -3.00
N VAL A 76 -0.53 -8.63 -3.53
CA VAL A 76 -0.83 -9.98 -3.02
C VAL A 76 0.41 -10.87 -3.09
N SER A 77 1.07 -10.94 -4.25
CA SER A 77 2.26 -11.76 -4.47
C SER A 77 3.43 -11.34 -3.57
N MET A 78 3.66 -10.04 -3.40
CA MET A 78 4.73 -9.53 -2.52
C MET A 78 4.44 -9.81 -1.04
N ARG A 79 3.17 -9.83 -0.66
CA ARG A 79 2.75 -10.24 0.68
C ARG A 79 3.07 -11.71 0.93
N ASP A 80 2.79 -12.59 -0.03
CA ASP A 80 3.14 -14.00 0.05
C ASP A 80 4.66 -14.20 0.11
N LEU A 81 5.41 -13.48 -0.74
CA LEU A 81 6.88 -13.50 -0.70
C LEU A 81 7.44 -13.07 0.65
N SER A 82 6.78 -12.15 1.36
CA SER A 82 7.23 -11.71 2.68
C SER A 82 7.26 -12.85 3.71
N ALA A 83 6.42 -13.87 3.56
CA ALA A 83 6.36 -15.02 4.45
C ALA A 83 7.59 -15.94 4.35
N TYR A 84 8.33 -15.89 3.25
CA TYR A 84 9.54 -16.71 2.99
C TYR A 84 10.80 -16.05 3.61
N LYS A 85 10.74 -15.64 4.88
CA LYS A 85 11.84 -14.90 5.51
C LYS A 85 13.15 -15.68 5.54
N LYS A 86 13.13 -16.97 5.90
CA LYS A 86 14.34 -17.80 5.97
C LYS A 86 15.02 -17.95 4.61
N GLU A 87 14.24 -18.15 3.57
CA GLU A 87 14.71 -18.27 2.20
C GLU A 87 15.28 -16.95 1.70
N ARG A 88 14.62 -15.81 2.00
CA ARG A 88 15.13 -14.47 1.65
C ARG A 88 16.46 -14.17 2.35
N GLU A 89 16.58 -14.48 3.64
CA GLU A 89 17.82 -14.30 4.40
C GLU A 89 18.94 -15.21 3.88
N ALA A 90 18.65 -16.47 3.56
CA ALA A 90 19.62 -17.38 2.98
C ALA A 90 20.07 -16.96 1.57
N ALA A 91 19.13 -16.44 0.76
CA ALA A 91 19.43 -15.90 -0.57
C ALA A 91 20.33 -14.66 -0.47
N GLN A 92 20.05 -13.75 0.44
CA GLN A 92 20.83 -12.53 0.66
C GLN A 92 22.31 -12.84 0.98
N GLN A 93 22.58 -13.96 1.67
CA GLN A 93 23.96 -14.36 2.00
C GLN A 93 24.72 -14.96 0.82
N LYS A 94 24.02 -15.43 -0.21
CA LYS A 94 24.59 -16.16 -1.35
C LYS A 94 24.56 -15.38 -2.66
N LEU A 95 23.60 -14.48 -2.80
CA LEU A 95 23.42 -13.71 -4.02
C LEU A 95 24.02 -12.31 -3.82
N GLU A 96 25.01 -12.01 -4.65
CA GLU A 96 25.57 -10.67 -4.72
C GLU A 96 24.55 -9.76 -5.42
N GLY A 97 24.01 -8.79 -4.68
CA GLY A 97 23.18 -7.75 -5.25
C GLY A 97 24.04 -6.64 -5.86
N PRO A 98 23.46 -5.81 -6.77
CA PRO A 98 24.19 -4.64 -7.26
C PRO A 98 24.48 -3.68 -6.12
N GLU A 99 25.72 -3.18 -6.03
CA GLU A 99 26.05 -2.04 -5.16
C GLU A 99 25.37 -0.77 -5.69
N ILE A 100 24.14 -0.54 -5.24
CA ILE A 100 23.42 0.68 -5.59
C ILE A 100 23.79 1.76 -4.58
N LYS A 101 24.60 2.74 -5.02
CA LYS A 101 24.83 3.97 -4.29
C LYS A 101 23.81 5.02 -4.77
N LEU A 102 23.16 5.68 -3.83
CA LEU A 102 22.30 6.81 -4.17
C LEU A 102 23.16 7.88 -4.87
N ALA A 103 22.94 8.06 -6.17
CA ALA A 103 23.51 9.13 -6.95
C ALA A 103 22.49 10.26 -7.03
N GLY A 104 22.73 11.38 -6.32
CA GLY A 104 21.88 12.54 -6.37
C GLY A 104 21.36 13.01 -5.02
N ASP A 105 20.43 13.94 -5.06
CA ASP A 105 19.83 14.56 -3.89
C ASP A 105 18.79 13.64 -3.24
N ARG A 106 18.90 13.51 -1.92
CA ARG A 106 18.00 12.66 -1.12
C ARG A 106 16.57 13.16 -1.10
N ASP A 107 16.38 14.48 -1.07
CA ASP A 107 15.04 15.07 -1.02
C ASP A 107 14.32 14.90 -2.36
N GLU A 108 15.05 14.98 -3.45
CA GLU A 108 14.52 14.67 -4.80
C GLU A 108 14.13 13.19 -4.92
N LEU A 109 14.91 12.26 -4.34
CA LEU A 109 14.52 10.85 -4.29
C LEU A 109 13.25 10.63 -3.47
N VAL A 110 13.16 11.22 -2.27
CA VAL A 110 11.96 11.13 -1.40
C VAL A 110 10.73 11.69 -2.10
N LYS A 111 10.88 12.81 -2.81
CA LYS A 111 9.82 13.39 -3.63
C LYS A 111 9.39 12.45 -4.76
N GLY A 112 10.35 11.86 -5.49
CA GLY A 112 10.08 10.88 -6.54
C GLY A 112 9.35 9.64 -6.01
N ILE A 113 9.74 9.11 -4.85
CA ILE A 113 9.04 8.00 -4.19
C ILE A 113 7.59 8.40 -3.83
N GLY A 114 7.38 9.61 -3.29
CA GLY A 114 6.03 10.11 -2.99
C GLY A 114 5.15 10.20 -4.24
N GLN A 115 5.69 10.64 -5.37
CA GLN A 115 4.98 10.69 -6.66
C GLN A 115 4.65 9.29 -7.18
N ALA A 116 5.59 8.35 -7.10
CA ALA A 116 5.38 6.95 -7.48
C ALA A 116 4.30 6.29 -6.62
N LEU A 117 4.32 6.54 -5.30
CA LEU A 117 3.29 6.04 -4.38
C LEU A 117 1.92 6.60 -4.73
N TYR A 118 1.82 7.91 -5.01
CA TYR A 118 0.56 8.53 -5.40
C TYR A 118 0.02 7.94 -6.70
N PHE A 119 0.86 7.75 -7.70
CA PHE A 119 0.48 7.09 -8.95
C PHE A 119 -0.03 5.66 -8.70
N SER A 120 0.65 4.90 -7.86
CA SER A 120 0.24 3.53 -7.52
C SER A 120 -1.11 3.49 -6.80
N ILE A 121 -1.37 4.43 -5.90
CA ILE A 121 -2.66 4.57 -5.21
C ILE A 121 -3.79 4.87 -6.21
N ILE A 122 -3.59 5.83 -7.11
CA ILE A 122 -4.57 6.16 -8.16
C ILE A 122 -4.87 4.92 -9.01
N THR A 123 -3.82 4.22 -9.44
CA THR A 123 -3.96 3.01 -10.26
C THR A 123 -4.70 1.89 -9.52
N ALA A 124 -4.42 1.70 -8.23
CA ALA A 124 -5.12 0.72 -7.41
C ALA A 124 -6.62 1.03 -7.29
N TYR A 125 -6.99 2.29 -7.04
CA TYR A 125 -8.42 2.68 -7.04
C TYR A 125 -9.06 2.49 -8.41
N ALA A 126 -8.38 2.88 -9.49
CA ALA A 126 -8.91 2.73 -10.86
C ALA A 126 -9.16 1.26 -11.19
N GLN A 127 -8.23 0.36 -10.87
CA GLN A 127 -8.39 -1.08 -11.05
C GLN A 127 -9.53 -1.63 -10.19
N GLY A 128 -9.61 -1.25 -8.92
CA GLY A 128 -10.69 -1.67 -8.03
C GLY A 128 -12.07 -1.22 -8.52
N MET A 129 -12.21 0.02 -8.97
CA MET A 129 -13.48 0.52 -9.54
C MET A 129 -13.83 -0.17 -10.86
N ALA A 130 -12.84 -0.45 -11.72
CA ALA A 130 -13.06 -1.22 -12.95
C ALA A 130 -13.55 -2.63 -12.65
N LEU A 131 -12.97 -3.32 -11.67
CA LEU A 131 -13.43 -4.64 -11.25
C LEU A 131 -14.86 -4.59 -10.71
N LEU A 132 -15.19 -3.63 -9.85
CA LEU A 132 -16.55 -3.45 -9.33
C LEU A 132 -17.57 -3.18 -10.44
N GLN A 133 -17.19 -2.39 -11.45
CA GLN A 133 -18.07 -2.11 -12.60
C GLN A 133 -18.38 -3.38 -13.39
N VAL A 134 -17.38 -4.20 -13.69
CA VAL A 134 -17.56 -5.45 -14.43
C VAL A 134 -18.34 -6.46 -13.59
N ALA A 135 -17.98 -6.65 -12.33
CA ALA A 135 -18.66 -7.52 -11.39
C ALA A 135 -20.13 -7.12 -11.19
N SER A 136 -20.41 -5.81 -11.09
CA SER A 136 -21.77 -5.29 -10.98
C SER A 136 -22.66 -5.70 -12.17
N LYS A 137 -22.09 -5.66 -13.38
CA LYS A 137 -22.80 -6.07 -14.59
C LYS A 137 -22.99 -7.59 -14.65
N GLU A 138 -21.92 -8.34 -14.41
CA GLU A 138 -21.92 -9.81 -14.49
C GLU A 138 -22.83 -10.45 -13.44
N TYR A 139 -22.70 -10.01 -12.19
CA TYR A 139 -23.45 -10.56 -11.07
C TYR A 139 -24.76 -9.82 -10.76
N LYS A 140 -25.11 -8.80 -11.58
CA LYS A 140 -26.36 -8.01 -11.46
C LYS A 140 -26.54 -7.34 -10.09
N TYR A 141 -25.45 -6.76 -9.56
CA TYR A 141 -25.48 -6.08 -8.27
C TYR A 141 -26.05 -4.67 -8.34
N ASP A 142 -26.13 -4.06 -9.52
CA ASP A 142 -26.59 -2.69 -9.73
C ASP A 142 -25.86 -1.66 -8.85
N LEU A 143 -24.52 -1.76 -8.81
CA LEU A 143 -23.69 -0.88 -7.99
C LEU A 143 -23.60 0.53 -8.59
N ASN A 144 -23.83 1.54 -7.76
CA ASN A 144 -23.47 2.92 -8.05
C ASN A 144 -22.06 3.19 -7.52
N LEU A 145 -21.08 3.38 -8.42
CA LEU A 145 -19.66 3.55 -8.03
C LEU A 145 -19.38 4.86 -7.29
N GLU A 146 -20.15 5.91 -7.54
CA GLU A 146 -20.06 7.17 -6.78
C GLU A 146 -20.43 6.92 -5.31
N ASN A 147 -21.50 6.17 -5.06
CA ASN A 147 -21.92 5.79 -3.71
C ASN A 147 -20.85 4.89 -3.04
N ILE A 148 -20.21 3.99 -3.77
CA ILE A 148 -19.10 3.18 -3.25
C ILE A 148 -17.94 4.10 -2.82
N ALA A 149 -17.54 5.04 -3.68
CA ALA A 149 -16.49 6.01 -3.34
C ALA A 149 -16.88 6.85 -2.12
N ALA A 150 -18.14 7.27 -2.02
CA ALA A 150 -18.69 8.01 -0.87
C ALA A 150 -18.58 7.19 0.44
N ILE A 151 -18.97 5.92 0.41
CA ILE A 151 -18.89 5.00 1.55
C ILE A 151 -17.44 4.82 2.01
N TRP A 152 -16.50 4.67 1.07
CA TRP A 152 -15.10 4.44 1.39
C TRP A 152 -14.37 5.65 2.01
N ARG A 153 -14.96 6.84 2.00
CA ARG A 153 -14.40 8.04 2.65
C ARG A 153 -14.41 7.98 4.18
N GLY A 154 -15.22 7.13 4.78
CA GLY A 154 -15.34 7.02 6.23
C GLY A 154 -15.48 5.58 6.70
N GLY A 155 -14.96 5.26 7.90
CA GLY A 155 -15.06 3.92 8.48
C GLY A 155 -14.33 2.80 7.71
N CYS A 156 -13.50 3.14 6.74
CA CYS A 156 -12.82 2.21 5.87
C CYS A 156 -11.30 2.40 5.96
N ILE A 157 -10.55 1.29 5.91
CA ILE A 157 -9.08 1.32 6.00
C ILE A 157 -8.43 2.01 4.78
N ILE A 158 -9.11 1.99 3.63
CA ILE A 158 -8.64 2.65 2.40
C ILE A 158 -9.11 4.10 2.27
N ARG A 159 -9.71 4.70 3.31
CA ARG A 159 -10.15 6.10 3.25
C ARG A 159 -9.00 7.05 2.93
N SER A 160 -9.21 7.94 1.97
CA SER A 160 -8.21 8.92 1.52
C SER A 160 -8.87 10.17 0.94
N ALA A 161 -8.12 11.27 0.88
CA ALA A 161 -8.58 12.50 0.24
C ALA A 161 -8.85 12.30 -1.27
N PHE A 162 -8.18 11.34 -1.90
CA PHE A 162 -8.38 11.04 -3.32
C PHE A 162 -9.80 10.54 -3.64
N LEU A 163 -10.48 9.87 -2.70
CA LEU A 163 -11.86 9.42 -2.89
C LEU A 163 -12.86 10.56 -3.13
N ASN A 164 -12.56 11.78 -2.68
CA ASN A 164 -13.39 12.94 -3.02
C ASN A 164 -13.37 13.23 -4.52
N LYS A 165 -12.20 13.06 -5.16
CA LYS A 165 -12.06 13.24 -6.62
C LYS A 165 -12.69 12.13 -7.46
N ILE A 166 -12.90 10.95 -6.88
CA ILE A 166 -13.62 9.85 -7.55
C ILE A 166 -15.13 10.05 -7.43
N TYR A 167 -15.57 10.66 -6.31
CA TYR A 167 -16.98 10.94 -6.06
C TYR A 167 -17.51 12.11 -6.90
N GLU A 168 -16.69 13.12 -7.21
CA GLU A 168 -17.00 14.26 -8.09
C GLU A 168 -17.14 13.84 -9.55
#